data_aaf7caf50fef9b2d50f7db36edd1d154
#
_entry.id   aaf7caf50fef9b2d50f7db36edd1d154
#
_cell.length_a   1.000
_cell.length_b   1.000
_cell.length_c   1.000
_cell.angle_alpha   90.00
_cell.angle_beta   90.00
_cell.angle_gamma   90.00
#
_symmetry.space_group_name_H-M   'P 1'
#
loop_
_entity.id
_entity.type
_entity.pdbx_description
1 polymer ?
#
loop_
_entity_poly.entity_id
_entity_poly.type
_entity_poly.pdbx_seq_one_letter_code
_entity_poly.pdbx_strand_id
1 'polypeptide(L)'
;MGPLHLLIPEAHYRLAFTHSILAFSQVINAVTHYRLDYPDLALILALVRGGSLARAAQLLKVDVSTVFRAVRRLEAALGQHLFEKSRAGYLPTTLAQSLAEQAERAEQALEAARIGVEQGGEVISGIVRLTCTDSVLQGLLLPALAQFMPNYPALTLELSTSNDFANLSRRDADIALRLTRTPPEHLVGRRLADIAYRVCASERYLQSVNTTDLASLTWIAPDDFLPDHPTVTWRRQALPGVTPGYRCNSMLSVTELVRAGLGVAALPDFLIGEGLRPLGEPLHGYDTALWLLTRPDCRALRSVVTLFDELGRALKLP
;
A
#
# COMPACT_ATOMS: atom_id res chain seq x y z
N MET A 1 57.06 -49.22 -2.34
CA MET A 1 56.80 -47.76 -2.29
C MET A 1 55.33 -47.57 -2.14
N GLY A 2 54.83 -47.41 -0.91
CA GLY A 2 53.40 -47.20 -0.59
C GLY A 2 53.16 -45.75 -0.25
N PRO A 3 51.96 -45.21 -0.48
CA PRO A 3 51.66 -43.81 -0.18
C PRO A 3 51.41 -43.58 1.30
N LEU A 4 52.03 -42.49 1.81
CA LEU A 4 51.77 -41.95 3.12
C LEU A 4 50.33 -41.42 3.24
N HIS A 5 49.52 -42.02 4.12
CA HIS A 5 48.31 -41.44 4.60
C HIS A 5 48.63 -40.39 5.66
N LEU A 6 48.39 -39.12 5.36
CA LEU A 6 48.33 -38.03 6.34
C LEU A 6 47.01 -38.15 7.12
N LEU A 7 47.09 -38.65 8.35
CA LEU A 7 46.02 -38.59 9.37
C LEU A 7 45.98 -37.15 9.92
N ILE A 8 44.97 -36.37 9.49
CA ILE A 8 44.61 -35.11 10.15
C ILE A 8 43.61 -35.49 11.27
N PRO A 9 43.78 -35.08 12.54
CA PRO A 9 42.87 -35.48 13.61
C PRO A 9 41.51 -34.82 13.47
N GLU A 10 40.46 -35.63 13.31
CA GLU A 10 39.02 -35.23 13.25
C GLU A 10 38.55 -34.43 14.50
N ALA A 11 39.32 -34.42 15.57
CA ALA A 11 39.00 -33.72 16.82
C ALA A 11 38.93 -32.18 16.67
N HIS A 12 39.77 -31.60 15.82
CA HIS A 12 39.81 -30.14 15.64
C HIS A 12 38.65 -29.58 14.83
N TYR A 13 38.09 -30.34 13.89
CA TYR A 13 36.91 -29.92 13.09
C TYR A 13 35.61 -29.99 13.91
N ARG A 14 35.47 -30.94 14.82
CA ARG A 14 34.28 -31.02 15.70
C ARG A 14 34.20 -29.89 16.72
N LEU A 15 35.33 -29.45 17.27
CA LEU A 15 35.36 -28.33 18.22
C LEU A 15 35.06 -26.97 17.57
N ALA A 16 35.56 -26.72 16.36
CA ALA A 16 35.30 -25.49 15.64
C ALA A 16 33.82 -25.40 15.19
N PHE A 17 33.23 -26.53 14.74
CA PHE A 17 31.83 -26.59 14.32
C PHE A 17 30.85 -26.43 15.47
N THR A 18 31.14 -27.04 16.65
CA THR A 18 30.32 -26.88 17.86
C THR A 18 30.41 -25.47 18.45
N HIS A 19 31.54 -24.81 18.41
CA HIS A 19 31.67 -23.42 18.84
C HIS A 19 30.91 -22.45 17.88
N SER A 20 30.94 -22.72 16.59
CA SER A 20 30.19 -21.92 15.58
C SER A 20 28.69 -22.10 15.74
N ILE A 21 28.20 -23.32 15.99
CA ILE A 21 26.76 -23.59 16.19
C ILE A 21 26.27 -22.99 17.52
N LEU A 22 27.09 -23.08 18.61
CA LEU A 22 26.75 -22.48 19.89
C LEU A 22 26.76 -20.95 19.82
N ALA A 23 27.69 -20.33 19.10
CA ALA A 23 27.70 -18.89 18.86
C ALA A 23 26.49 -18.46 18.01
N PHE A 24 26.15 -19.23 16.99
CA PHE A 24 24.96 -18.96 16.17
C PHE A 24 23.64 -19.14 16.94
N SER A 25 23.57 -20.17 17.81
CA SER A 25 22.43 -20.39 18.70
C SER A 25 22.31 -19.32 19.78
N GLN A 26 23.43 -18.80 20.31
CA GLN A 26 23.41 -17.69 21.27
C GLN A 26 23.00 -16.37 20.61
N VAL A 27 23.40 -16.11 19.37
CA VAL A 27 22.98 -14.92 18.61
C VAL A 27 21.49 -15.00 18.28
N ILE A 28 20.97 -16.15 17.86
CA ILE A 28 19.53 -16.35 17.62
C ILE A 28 18.74 -16.18 18.92
N ASN A 29 19.20 -16.71 20.05
CA ASN A 29 18.54 -16.55 21.35
C ASN A 29 18.61 -15.10 21.88
N ALA A 30 19.68 -14.35 21.62
CA ALA A 30 19.79 -12.96 22.02
C ALA A 30 18.80 -12.06 21.25
N VAL A 31 18.60 -12.32 19.95
CA VAL A 31 17.63 -11.60 19.11
C VAL A 31 16.19 -11.90 19.52
N THR A 32 15.92 -13.08 20.10
CA THR A 32 14.56 -13.49 20.52
C THR A 32 14.12 -12.87 21.84
N HIS A 33 15.00 -12.23 22.60
CA HIS A 33 14.71 -11.67 23.93
C HIS A 33 14.81 -10.15 24.04
N TYR A 34 15.34 -9.44 23.01
CA TYR A 34 15.34 -7.98 23.06
C TYR A 34 13.96 -7.41 22.75
N ARG A 35 13.39 -6.72 23.72
CA ARG A 35 12.12 -6.03 23.52
C ARG A 35 12.38 -4.60 23.06
N LEU A 36 12.19 -4.35 21.76
CA LEU A 36 12.27 -3.02 21.19
C LEU A 36 11.18 -2.12 21.81
N ASP A 37 11.58 -0.95 22.29
CA ASP A 37 10.66 0.03 22.87
C ASP A 37 10.59 1.32 22.03
N TYR A 38 9.70 2.25 22.43
CA TYR A 38 9.55 3.49 21.70
C TYR A 38 10.80 4.39 21.72
N PRO A 39 11.55 4.54 22.81
CA PRO A 39 12.85 5.22 22.83
C PRO A 39 13.84 4.69 21.79
N ASP A 40 13.91 3.38 21.58
CA ASP A 40 14.77 2.78 20.56
C ASP A 40 14.30 3.15 19.14
N LEU A 41 12.99 3.10 18.90
CA LEU A 41 12.40 3.52 17.64
C LEU A 41 12.62 5.01 17.37
N ALA A 42 12.44 5.87 18.37
CA ALA A 42 12.67 7.31 18.27
C ALA A 42 14.15 7.62 17.96
N LEU A 43 15.08 6.86 18.53
CA LEU A 43 16.51 6.96 18.24
C LEU A 43 16.81 6.67 16.75
N ILE A 44 16.27 5.56 16.23
CA ILE A 44 16.44 5.17 14.82
C ILE A 44 15.88 6.25 13.92
N LEU A 45 14.66 6.71 14.18
CA LEU A 45 13.97 7.73 13.39
C LEU A 45 14.76 9.05 13.37
N ALA A 46 15.24 9.50 14.54
CA ALA A 46 16.02 10.72 14.64
C ALA A 46 17.34 10.63 13.83
N LEU A 47 17.97 9.46 13.80
CA LEU A 47 19.21 9.26 13.06
C LEU A 47 18.96 9.14 11.55
N VAL A 48 17.88 8.52 11.13
CA VAL A 48 17.46 8.47 9.72
C VAL A 48 17.13 9.88 9.21
N ARG A 49 16.34 10.65 9.95
CA ARG A 49 15.98 12.05 9.60
C ARG A 49 17.18 12.99 9.65
N GLY A 50 18.07 12.80 10.62
CA GLY A 50 19.21 13.68 10.85
C GLY A 50 20.42 13.39 9.96
N GLY A 51 20.59 12.15 9.50
CA GLY A 51 21.75 11.69 8.71
C GLY A 51 23.08 11.74 9.46
N SER A 52 23.11 12.24 10.69
CA SER A 52 24.30 12.36 11.52
C SER A 52 23.97 12.28 13.02
N LEU A 53 24.94 11.84 13.82
CA LEU A 53 24.79 11.80 15.29
C LEU A 53 24.49 13.18 15.88
N ALA A 54 25.12 14.25 15.37
CA ALA A 54 24.93 15.60 15.87
C ALA A 54 23.50 16.11 15.64
N ARG A 55 22.96 15.87 14.45
CA ARG A 55 21.58 16.23 14.13
C ARG A 55 20.56 15.37 14.87
N ALA A 56 20.79 14.07 15.00
CA ALA A 56 19.95 13.19 15.81
C ALA A 56 19.92 13.62 17.29
N ALA A 57 21.07 14.01 17.83
CA ALA A 57 21.18 14.53 19.21
C ALA A 57 20.35 15.83 19.41
N GLN A 58 20.37 16.74 18.43
CA GLN A 58 19.53 17.94 18.44
C GLN A 58 18.03 17.58 18.41
N LEU A 59 17.61 16.65 17.54
CA LEU A 59 16.21 16.20 17.44
C LEU A 59 15.71 15.58 18.73
N LEU A 60 16.57 14.76 19.38
CA LEU A 60 16.25 14.06 20.63
C LEU A 60 16.49 14.91 21.89
N LYS A 61 17.10 16.10 21.74
CA LYS A 61 17.49 16.98 22.86
C LYS A 61 18.40 16.31 23.89
N VAL A 62 19.39 15.54 23.39
CA VAL A 62 20.40 14.83 24.21
C VAL A 62 21.81 15.09 23.68
N ASP A 63 22.84 14.65 24.40
CA ASP A 63 24.22 14.75 23.96
C ASP A 63 24.55 13.76 22.84
N VAL A 64 25.47 14.14 21.94
CA VAL A 64 25.93 13.29 20.81
C VAL A 64 26.50 11.95 21.32
N SER A 65 27.22 11.98 22.44
CA SER A 65 27.78 10.76 23.08
C SER A 65 26.67 9.81 23.53
N THR A 66 25.51 10.33 23.95
CA THR A 66 24.33 9.53 24.33
C THR A 66 23.74 8.82 23.14
N VAL A 67 23.55 9.54 22.02
CA VAL A 67 23.08 8.94 20.76
C VAL A 67 24.02 7.83 20.29
N PHE A 68 25.33 8.09 20.28
CA PHE A 68 26.32 7.10 19.86
C PHE A 68 26.26 5.81 20.70
N ARG A 69 26.22 5.97 22.02
CA ARG A 69 26.14 4.81 22.95
C ARG A 69 24.82 4.05 22.78
N ALA A 70 23.71 4.76 22.60
CA ALA A 70 22.41 4.14 22.44
C ALA A 70 22.32 3.33 21.12
N VAL A 71 22.84 3.86 20.02
CA VAL A 71 22.92 3.12 18.75
C VAL A 71 23.75 1.86 18.88
N ARG A 72 24.95 1.96 19.51
CA ARG A 72 25.82 0.79 19.72
C ARG A 72 25.17 -0.27 20.60
N ARG A 73 24.49 0.14 21.67
CA ARG A 73 23.72 -0.76 22.52
C ARG A 73 22.62 -1.47 21.73
N LEU A 74 21.89 -0.73 20.93
CA LEU A 74 20.77 -1.26 20.16
C LEU A 74 21.24 -2.24 19.06
N GLU A 75 22.29 -1.90 18.31
CA GLU A 75 22.91 -2.79 17.32
C GLU A 75 23.42 -4.08 17.96
N ALA A 76 24.09 -3.98 19.14
CA ALA A 76 24.55 -5.15 19.88
C ALA A 76 23.38 -6.03 20.37
N ALA A 77 22.28 -5.42 20.83
CA ALA A 77 21.12 -6.14 21.31
C ALA A 77 20.35 -6.84 20.18
N LEU A 78 20.29 -6.22 18.99
CA LEU A 78 19.67 -6.79 17.80
C LEU A 78 20.58 -7.76 17.03
N GLY A 79 21.89 -7.77 17.33
CA GLY A 79 22.88 -8.56 16.60
C GLY A 79 23.06 -8.13 15.13
N GLN A 80 22.63 -6.92 14.76
CA GLN A 80 22.65 -6.39 13.40
C GLN A 80 23.05 -4.91 13.39
N HIS A 81 23.75 -4.50 12.34
CA HIS A 81 24.02 -3.09 12.11
C HIS A 81 22.78 -2.40 11.54
N LEU A 82 22.45 -1.25 12.11
CA LEU A 82 21.36 -0.40 11.67
C LEU A 82 21.85 0.71 10.72
N PHE A 83 23.11 1.14 10.88
CA PHE A 83 23.67 2.23 10.12
C PHE A 83 25.08 1.92 9.62
N GLU A 84 25.35 2.32 8.39
CA GLU A 84 26.68 2.30 7.79
C GLU A 84 27.32 3.68 7.90
N LYS A 85 28.58 3.72 8.38
CA LYS A 85 29.34 4.96 8.49
C LYS A 85 29.98 5.31 7.15
N SER A 86 29.63 6.47 6.58
CA SER A 86 30.19 6.96 5.32
C SER A 86 30.76 8.36 5.47
N ARG A 87 31.42 8.88 4.43
CA ARG A 87 31.84 10.29 4.36
C ARG A 87 30.67 11.27 4.38
N ALA A 88 29.50 10.83 3.94
CA ALA A 88 28.26 11.61 3.93
C ALA A 88 27.49 11.55 5.26
N GLY A 89 27.92 10.71 6.22
CA GLY A 89 27.27 10.55 7.52
C GLY A 89 26.88 9.11 7.82
N TYR A 90 25.78 8.94 8.52
CA TYR A 90 25.19 7.64 8.88
C TYR A 90 24.12 7.27 7.86
N LEU A 91 24.40 6.25 7.04
CA LEU A 91 23.44 5.73 6.05
C LEU A 91 22.64 4.59 6.70
N PRO A 92 21.28 4.64 6.66
CA PRO A 92 20.46 3.58 7.23
C PRO A 92 20.51 2.32 6.36
N THR A 93 20.56 1.16 7.00
CA THR A 93 20.31 -0.14 6.36
C THR A 93 18.83 -0.28 6.03
N THR A 94 18.46 -1.29 5.21
CA THR A 94 17.05 -1.60 4.91
C THR A 94 16.25 -1.87 6.19
N LEU A 95 16.86 -2.54 7.18
CA LEU A 95 16.23 -2.77 8.49
C LEU A 95 15.99 -1.45 9.23
N ALA A 96 16.99 -0.56 9.30
CA ALA A 96 16.85 0.74 9.96
C ALA A 96 15.79 1.61 9.27
N GLN A 97 15.68 1.56 7.95
CA GLN A 97 14.65 2.27 7.20
C GLN A 97 13.26 1.75 7.55
N SER A 98 13.07 0.44 7.56
CA SER A 98 11.79 -0.18 7.94
C SER A 98 11.39 0.13 9.38
N LEU A 99 12.35 0.10 10.32
CA LEU A 99 12.10 0.47 11.72
C LEU A 99 11.79 1.96 11.88
N ALA A 100 12.41 2.84 11.10
CA ALA A 100 12.11 4.26 11.10
C ALA A 100 10.68 4.55 10.62
N GLU A 101 10.20 3.83 9.60
CA GLU A 101 8.80 3.92 9.14
C GLU A 101 7.81 3.52 10.26
N GLN A 102 8.11 2.47 11.03
CA GLN A 102 7.27 2.09 12.17
C GLN A 102 7.38 3.10 13.33
N ALA A 103 8.57 3.68 13.54
CA ALA A 103 8.79 4.73 14.51
C ALA A 103 7.96 5.99 14.20
N GLU A 104 7.90 6.38 12.95
CA GLU A 104 7.09 7.51 12.48
C GLU A 104 5.59 7.30 12.74
N ARG A 105 5.09 6.09 12.49
CA ARG A 105 3.70 5.70 12.82
C ARG A 105 3.44 5.76 14.33
N ALA A 106 4.39 5.30 15.15
CA ALA A 106 4.28 5.35 16.60
C ALA A 106 4.28 6.80 17.12
N GLU A 107 5.14 7.68 16.57
CA GLU A 107 5.19 9.10 16.87
C GLU A 107 3.85 9.79 16.57
N GLN A 108 3.28 9.51 15.40
CA GLN A 108 1.98 10.04 14.98
C GLN A 108 0.84 9.56 15.89
N ALA A 109 0.85 8.29 16.30
CA ALA A 109 -0.16 7.75 17.22
C ALA A 109 -0.08 8.39 18.61
N LEU A 110 1.13 8.64 19.11
CA LEU A 110 1.35 9.34 20.37
C LEU A 110 0.88 10.81 20.30
N GLU A 111 1.17 11.50 19.19
CA GLU A 111 0.72 12.88 19.01
C GLU A 111 -0.81 12.95 18.90
N ALA A 112 -1.45 12.03 18.18
CA ALA A 112 -2.91 11.94 18.14
C ALA A 112 -3.52 11.69 19.52
N ALA A 113 -2.89 10.82 20.33
CA ALA A 113 -3.34 10.58 21.70
C ALA A 113 -3.20 11.84 22.59
N ARG A 114 -2.10 12.59 22.42
CA ARG A 114 -1.87 13.84 23.14
C ARG A 114 -2.88 14.92 22.78
N ILE A 115 -3.15 15.13 21.49
CA ILE A 115 -4.19 16.04 21.00
C ILE A 115 -5.56 15.62 21.56
N GLY A 116 -5.86 14.30 21.59
CA GLY A 116 -7.09 13.78 22.16
C GLY A 116 -7.27 14.11 23.64
N VAL A 117 -6.18 14.06 24.42
CA VAL A 117 -6.19 14.44 25.85
C VAL A 117 -6.38 15.95 26.01
N GLU A 118 -5.65 16.77 25.27
CA GLU A 118 -5.72 18.23 25.33
C GLU A 118 -7.09 18.78 24.92
N GLN A 119 -7.78 18.10 23.99
CA GLN A 119 -9.08 18.51 23.45
C GLN A 119 -10.29 17.77 24.10
N GLY A 120 -10.10 17.15 25.26
CA GLY A 120 -11.16 16.46 25.99
C GLY A 120 -11.69 15.17 25.34
N GLY A 121 -10.93 14.59 24.40
CA GLY A 121 -11.23 13.30 23.80
C GLY A 121 -12.33 13.31 22.71
N GLU A 122 -12.93 14.46 22.39
CA GLU A 122 -14.02 14.57 21.41
C GLU A 122 -13.50 14.72 19.96
N VAL A 123 -12.34 15.34 19.77
CA VAL A 123 -11.81 15.62 18.42
C VAL A 123 -11.14 14.39 17.81
N ILE A 124 -11.58 14.05 16.61
CA ILE A 124 -10.94 13.00 15.80
C ILE A 124 -9.72 13.59 15.13
N SER A 125 -8.55 13.06 15.44
CA SER A 125 -7.26 13.56 14.95
C SER A 125 -6.31 12.44 14.57
N GLY A 126 -5.20 12.81 13.91
CA GLY A 126 -4.13 11.90 13.49
C GLY A 126 -4.10 11.66 11.99
N ILE A 127 -3.25 10.73 11.56
CA ILE A 127 -3.08 10.38 10.13
C ILE A 127 -3.75 9.04 9.86
N VAL A 128 -4.55 8.98 8.78
CA VAL A 128 -5.10 7.74 8.24
C VAL A 128 -4.61 7.58 6.80
N ARG A 129 -4.03 6.42 6.50
CA ARG A 129 -3.54 6.06 5.18
C ARG A 129 -4.58 5.25 4.45
N LEU A 130 -5.05 5.77 3.31
CA LEU A 130 -6.03 5.10 2.47
C LEU A 130 -5.42 4.78 1.11
N THR A 131 -5.65 3.56 0.64
CA THR A 131 -5.23 3.13 -0.70
C THR A 131 -6.43 2.69 -1.53
N CYS A 132 -6.42 3.03 -2.82
CA CYS A 132 -7.43 2.61 -3.79
C CYS A 132 -6.82 2.56 -5.19
N THR A 133 -7.61 2.19 -6.21
CA THR A 133 -7.21 2.43 -7.60
C THR A 133 -7.48 3.88 -7.99
N ASP A 134 -6.79 4.37 -9.01
CA ASP A 134 -6.98 5.72 -9.54
C ASP A 134 -8.41 5.99 -9.99
N SER A 135 -9.04 4.99 -10.63
CA SER A 135 -10.44 5.06 -11.06
C SER A 135 -11.42 5.19 -9.89
N VAL A 136 -11.20 4.41 -8.81
CA VAL A 136 -12.00 4.50 -7.57
C VAL A 136 -11.79 5.84 -6.88
N LEU A 137 -10.54 6.35 -6.86
CA LEU A 137 -10.26 7.67 -6.31
C LEU A 137 -11.08 8.75 -7.00
N GLN A 138 -10.99 8.84 -8.32
CA GLN A 138 -11.63 9.91 -9.10
C GLN A 138 -13.15 9.74 -9.15
N GLY A 139 -13.64 8.53 -9.41
CA GLY A 139 -15.07 8.31 -9.67
C GLY A 139 -15.92 8.20 -8.40
N LEU A 140 -15.37 7.76 -7.28
CA LEU A 140 -16.15 7.46 -6.08
C LEU A 140 -15.62 8.16 -4.83
N LEU A 141 -14.31 8.09 -4.56
CA LEU A 141 -13.77 8.50 -3.28
C LEU A 141 -13.72 10.02 -3.12
N LEU A 142 -13.23 10.76 -4.11
CA LEU A 142 -13.13 12.23 -4.03
C LEU A 142 -14.48 12.92 -3.77
N PRO A 143 -15.58 12.58 -4.49
CA PRO A 143 -16.89 13.15 -4.18
C PRO A 143 -17.36 12.83 -2.76
N ALA A 144 -17.11 11.61 -2.26
CA ALA A 144 -17.47 11.21 -0.90
C ALA A 144 -16.65 11.99 0.14
N LEU A 145 -15.34 12.09 -0.03
CA LEU A 145 -14.46 12.84 0.88
C LEU A 145 -14.85 14.33 0.97
N ALA A 146 -15.20 14.94 -0.15
CA ALA A 146 -15.63 16.34 -0.17
C ALA A 146 -16.85 16.62 0.70
N GLN A 147 -17.71 15.63 0.94
CA GLN A 147 -18.92 15.78 1.76
C GLN A 147 -18.63 15.77 3.26
N PHE A 148 -17.72 14.94 3.75
CA PHE A 148 -17.56 14.74 5.19
C PHE A 148 -16.21 15.20 5.76
N MET A 149 -15.11 15.21 4.97
CA MET A 149 -13.78 15.60 5.48
C MET A 149 -13.72 17.00 6.11
N PRO A 150 -14.47 18.01 5.63
CA PRO A 150 -14.52 19.30 6.30
C PRO A 150 -14.95 19.25 7.79
N ASN A 151 -15.65 18.20 8.22
CA ASN A 151 -16.05 18.01 9.61
C ASN A 151 -14.93 17.48 10.51
N TYR A 152 -13.77 17.10 9.92
CA TYR A 152 -12.64 16.49 10.62
C TYR A 152 -11.32 17.26 10.37
N PRO A 153 -11.24 18.54 10.77
CA PRO A 153 -10.09 19.41 10.41
C PRO A 153 -8.75 18.97 11.04
N ALA A 154 -8.79 18.18 12.12
CA ALA A 154 -7.61 17.64 12.77
C ALA A 154 -7.20 16.25 12.23
N LEU A 155 -7.94 15.69 11.28
CA LEU A 155 -7.62 14.42 10.62
C LEU A 155 -6.83 14.68 9.33
N THR A 156 -5.65 14.09 9.23
CA THR A 156 -4.86 14.07 7.99
C THR A 156 -5.10 12.78 7.23
N LEU A 157 -5.45 12.88 5.96
CA LEU A 157 -5.64 11.74 5.08
C LEU A 157 -4.49 11.66 4.07
N GLU A 158 -3.71 10.58 4.13
CA GLU A 158 -2.70 10.24 3.13
C GLU A 158 -3.31 9.27 2.11
N LEU A 159 -3.42 9.71 0.85
CA LEU A 159 -4.00 8.93 -0.25
C LEU A 159 -2.90 8.34 -1.13
N SER A 160 -2.99 7.06 -1.41
CA SER A 160 -2.13 6.38 -2.38
C SER A 160 -2.95 5.61 -3.40
N THR A 161 -2.56 5.68 -4.68
CA THR A 161 -3.20 4.91 -5.74
C THR A 161 -2.32 3.74 -6.16
N SER A 162 -2.88 2.53 -6.14
CA SER A 162 -2.21 1.31 -6.57
C SER A 162 -3.23 0.23 -6.93
N ASN A 163 -2.92 -0.58 -7.92
CA ASN A 163 -3.70 -1.77 -8.26
C ASN A 163 -3.31 -2.99 -7.39
N ASP A 164 -2.28 -2.87 -6.56
CA ASP A 164 -1.76 -3.97 -5.74
C ASP A 164 -2.39 -3.99 -4.34
N PHE A 165 -2.82 -5.18 -3.89
CA PHE A 165 -3.27 -5.44 -2.51
C PHE A 165 -2.10 -5.51 -1.50
N ALA A 166 -0.86 -5.64 -1.97
CA ALA A 166 0.32 -5.79 -1.12
C ALA A 166 0.51 -4.63 -0.12
N ASN A 167 0.01 -3.45 -0.45
CA ASN A 167 0.13 -2.26 0.39
C ASN A 167 -0.56 -2.41 1.76
N LEU A 168 -1.71 -3.11 1.85
CA LEU A 168 -2.34 -3.41 3.14
C LEU A 168 -1.58 -4.47 3.92
N SER A 169 -1.14 -5.53 3.23
CA SER A 169 -0.39 -6.64 3.85
C SER A 169 0.96 -6.17 4.41
N ARG A 170 1.59 -5.17 3.78
CA ARG A 170 2.85 -4.55 4.22
C ARG A 170 2.67 -3.48 5.30
N ARG A 171 1.45 -3.20 5.74
CA ARG A 171 1.11 -2.11 6.68
C ARG A 171 1.35 -0.70 6.15
N ASP A 172 1.36 -0.52 4.82
CA ASP A 172 1.54 0.79 4.19
C ASP A 172 0.23 1.60 4.13
N ALA A 173 -0.91 0.96 4.38
CA ALA A 173 -2.22 1.59 4.45
C ALA A 173 -3.06 1.05 5.62
N ASP A 174 -3.97 1.87 6.12
CA ASP A 174 -4.91 1.54 7.20
C ASP A 174 -6.26 1.13 6.66
N ILE A 175 -6.69 1.75 5.56
CA ILE A 175 -7.94 1.49 4.85
C ILE A 175 -7.65 1.26 3.37
N ALA A 176 -8.40 0.35 2.74
CA ALA A 176 -8.43 0.20 1.29
C ALA A 176 -9.84 0.20 0.73
N LEU A 177 -9.99 0.87 -0.41
CA LEU A 177 -11.14 0.71 -1.30
C LEU A 177 -10.72 -0.09 -2.53
N ARG A 178 -11.36 -1.23 -2.75
CA ARG A 178 -10.97 -2.15 -3.83
C ARG A 178 -12.17 -2.73 -4.55
N LEU A 179 -12.02 -2.85 -5.87
CA LEU A 179 -12.93 -3.60 -6.73
C LEU A 179 -12.42 -5.05 -6.81
N THR A 180 -13.14 -5.97 -6.20
CA THR A 180 -12.76 -7.39 -6.22
C THR A 180 -13.97 -8.29 -6.00
N ARG A 181 -13.90 -9.51 -6.51
CA ARG A 181 -14.87 -10.59 -6.20
C ARG A 181 -14.51 -11.31 -4.91
N THR A 182 -13.23 -11.39 -4.60
CA THR A 182 -12.66 -12.14 -3.47
C THR A 182 -11.67 -11.26 -2.70
N PRO A 183 -12.12 -10.60 -1.61
CA PRO A 183 -11.20 -9.87 -0.75
C PRO A 183 -10.26 -10.84 -0.03
N PRO A 184 -9.00 -10.43 0.28
CA PRO A 184 -8.08 -11.24 1.04
C PRO A 184 -8.63 -11.61 2.43
N GLU A 185 -8.51 -12.88 2.84
CA GLU A 185 -9.09 -13.43 4.08
C GLU A 185 -8.54 -12.77 5.37
N HIS A 186 -7.30 -12.28 5.32
CA HIS A 186 -6.66 -11.62 6.47
C HIS A 186 -7.13 -10.17 6.70
N LEU A 187 -7.93 -9.63 5.80
CA LEU A 187 -8.54 -8.31 5.92
C LEU A 187 -9.98 -8.42 6.41
N VAL A 188 -10.41 -7.41 7.14
CA VAL A 188 -11.80 -7.29 7.59
C VAL A 188 -12.43 -6.08 6.90
N GLY A 189 -13.73 -6.18 6.60
CA GLY A 189 -14.39 -5.08 5.91
C GLY A 189 -15.82 -5.37 5.55
N ARG A 190 -16.37 -4.50 4.70
CA ARG A 190 -17.74 -4.62 4.21
C ARG A 190 -17.80 -4.37 2.70
N ARG A 191 -18.69 -5.09 2.07
CA ARG A 191 -19.11 -4.85 0.70
C ARG A 191 -20.01 -3.63 0.68
N LEU A 192 -19.71 -2.67 -0.20
CA LEU A 192 -20.46 -1.41 -0.30
C LEU A 192 -21.47 -1.44 -1.44
N ALA A 193 -21.07 -1.95 -2.62
CA ALA A 193 -21.89 -1.96 -3.82
C ALA A 193 -21.42 -3.02 -4.81
N ASP A 194 -22.26 -3.36 -5.77
CA ASP A 194 -21.90 -4.06 -7.00
C ASP A 194 -21.57 -3.05 -8.09
N ILE A 195 -20.51 -3.32 -8.84
CA ILE A 195 -20.05 -2.48 -9.94
C ILE A 195 -20.19 -3.25 -11.24
N ALA A 196 -21.12 -2.81 -12.07
CA ALA A 196 -21.28 -3.31 -13.40
C ALA A 196 -20.31 -2.62 -14.38
N TYR A 197 -20.11 -3.25 -15.53
CA TYR A 197 -19.29 -2.73 -16.62
C TYR A 197 -20.11 -2.68 -17.89
N ARG A 198 -19.87 -1.65 -18.73
CA ARG A 198 -20.52 -1.48 -20.03
C ARG A 198 -19.48 -1.11 -21.08
N VAL A 199 -19.73 -1.53 -22.33
CA VAL A 199 -18.98 -0.99 -23.47
C VAL A 199 -19.42 0.44 -23.70
N CYS A 200 -18.47 1.37 -23.80
CA CYS A 200 -18.74 2.80 -23.97
C CYS A 200 -17.92 3.38 -25.10
N ALA A 201 -18.49 4.42 -25.72
CA ALA A 201 -17.82 5.28 -26.68
C ALA A 201 -18.16 6.74 -26.40
N SER A 202 -17.38 7.67 -26.93
CA SER A 202 -17.78 9.07 -27.01
C SER A 202 -18.65 9.32 -28.25
N GLU A 203 -19.54 10.31 -28.18
CA GLU A 203 -20.36 10.68 -29.36
C GLU A 203 -19.50 11.07 -30.55
N ARG A 204 -18.39 11.75 -30.31
CA ARG A 204 -17.42 12.11 -31.35
C ARG A 204 -16.90 10.87 -32.10
N TYR A 205 -16.57 9.80 -31.40
CA TYR A 205 -16.13 8.56 -32.04
C TYR A 205 -17.26 7.91 -32.86
N LEU A 206 -18.48 7.85 -32.28
CA LEU A 206 -19.62 7.24 -32.96
C LEU A 206 -20.01 7.97 -34.26
N GLN A 207 -19.81 9.27 -34.32
CA GLN A 207 -20.00 10.06 -35.56
C GLN A 207 -18.95 9.78 -36.64
N SER A 208 -17.78 9.28 -36.25
CA SER A 208 -16.66 8.98 -37.16
C SER A 208 -16.70 7.57 -37.76
N VAL A 209 -17.54 6.68 -37.23
CA VAL A 209 -17.65 5.29 -37.68
C VAL A 209 -19.04 4.98 -38.26
N ASN A 210 -19.07 4.11 -39.27
CA ASN A 210 -20.32 3.75 -39.95
C ASN A 210 -20.82 2.35 -39.57
N THR A 211 -20.39 1.82 -38.41
CA THR A 211 -20.74 0.48 -37.94
C THR A 211 -21.04 0.46 -36.46
N THR A 212 -21.98 -0.42 -36.09
CA THR A 212 -22.30 -0.75 -34.70
C THR A 212 -21.74 -2.13 -34.28
N ASP A 213 -21.05 -2.82 -35.21
CA ASP A 213 -20.43 -4.10 -34.95
C ASP A 213 -19.18 -3.88 -34.05
N LEU A 214 -19.26 -4.34 -32.80
CA LEU A 214 -18.22 -4.20 -31.83
C LEU A 214 -16.87 -4.79 -32.26
N ALA A 215 -16.87 -5.84 -33.10
CA ALA A 215 -15.64 -6.44 -33.60
C ALA A 215 -14.87 -5.55 -34.57
N SER A 216 -15.58 -4.62 -35.24
CA SER A 216 -15.03 -3.70 -36.23
C SER A 216 -14.57 -2.36 -35.65
N LEU A 217 -14.85 -2.09 -34.37
CA LEU A 217 -14.47 -0.84 -33.70
C LEU A 217 -13.02 -0.85 -33.22
N THR A 218 -12.43 0.33 -33.07
CA THR A 218 -11.11 0.48 -32.43
C THR A 218 -11.25 0.30 -30.93
N TRP A 219 -10.61 -0.73 -30.38
CA TRP A 219 -10.66 -1.04 -28.95
C TRP A 219 -9.53 -0.39 -28.17
N ILE A 220 -9.88 0.09 -26.99
CA ILE A 220 -8.97 0.57 -25.94
C ILE A 220 -9.13 -0.38 -24.75
N ALA A 221 -8.05 -0.83 -24.16
CA ALA A 221 -8.09 -1.80 -23.05
C ALA A 221 -6.98 -1.57 -22.03
N PRO A 222 -7.13 -2.11 -20.83
CA PRO A 222 -6.01 -2.28 -19.92
C PRO A 222 -4.90 -3.12 -20.54
N ASP A 223 -3.66 -2.84 -20.15
CA ASP A 223 -2.48 -3.59 -20.57
C ASP A 223 -2.23 -4.83 -19.66
N ASP A 224 -1.05 -5.42 -19.79
CA ASP A 224 -0.69 -6.65 -19.08
C ASP A 224 -0.42 -6.45 -17.58
N PHE A 225 -0.46 -5.23 -17.04
CA PHE A 225 -0.49 -4.98 -15.60
C PHE A 225 -1.85 -5.32 -14.95
N LEU A 226 -2.91 -5.45 -15.76
CA LEU A 226 -4.24 -5.83 -15.30
C LEU A 226 -4.78 -7.04 -16.10
N PRO A 227 -4.06 -8.18 -16.13
CA PRO A 227 -4.36 -9.32 -17.02
C PRO A 227 -5.71 -9.96 -16.75
N ASP A 228 -6.14 -9.97 -15.47
CA ASP A 228 -7.36 -10.60 -14.98
C ASP A 228 -8.50 -9.60 -14.75
N HIS A 229 -8.34 -8.36 -15.22
CA HIS A 229 -9.40 -7.36 -15.11
C HIS A 229 -10.66 -7.84 -15.84
N PRO A 230 -11.86 -7.70 -15.23
CA PRO A 230 -13.12 -8.21 -15.81
C PRO A 230 -13.34 -7.79 -17.26
N THR A 231 -13.01 -6.55 -17.60
CA THR A 231 -13.16 -6.03 -18.96
C THR A 231 -12.20 -6.68 -19.97
N VAL A 232 -10.99 -7.06 -19.54
CA VAL A 232 -10.03 -7.79 -20.38
C VAL A 232 -10.50 -9.21 -20.62
N THR A 233 -10.94 -9.88 -19.55
CA THR A 233 -11.44 -11.26 -19.62
C THR A 233 -12.68 -11.33 -20.51
N TRP A 234 -13.66 -10.43 -20.29
CA TRP A 234 -14.84 -10.35 -21.13
C TRP A 234 -14.50 -10.13 -22.61
N ARG A 235 -13.65 -9.13 -22.93
CA ARG A 235 -13.30 -8.84 -24.30
C ARG A 235 -12.64 -10.03 -25.01
N ARG A 236 -11.71 -10.71 -24.32
CA ARG A 236 -11.06 -11.91 -24.88
C ARG A 236 -12.03 -13.04 -25.19
N GLN A 237 -13.09 -13.18 -24.40
CA GLN A 237 -14.10 -14.20 -24.60
C GLN A 237 -15.17 -13.81 -25.62
N ALA A 238 -15.68 -12.59 -25.55
CA ALA A 238 -16.75 -12.12 -26.42
C ALA A 238 -16.23 -11.72 -27.82
N LEU A 239 -14.99 -11.26 -27.93
CA LEU A 239 -14.38 -10.73 -29.16
C LEU A 239 -12.96 -11.30 -29.34
N PRO A 240 -12.78 -12.61 -29.51
CA PRO A 240 -11.45 -13.26 -29.50
C PRO A 240 -10.52 -12.79 -30.60
N GLY A 241 -11.07 -12.29 -31.74
CA GLY A 241 -10.26 -11.77 -32.88
C GLY A 241 -9.85 -10.30 -32.73
N VAL A 242 -10.32 -9.59 -31.70
CA VAL A 242 -10.09 -8.15 -31.56
C VAL A 242 -8.83 -7.87 -30.77
N THR A 243 -7.88 -7.21 -31.42
CA THR A 243 -6.67 -6.67 -30.75
C THR A 243 -6.87 -5.20 -30.43
N PRO A 244 -6.69 -4.76 -29.18
CA PRO A 244 -6.79 -3.33 -28.84
C PRO A 244 -5.74 -2.50 -29.56
N GLY A 245 -6.18 -1.39 -30.14
CA GLY A 245 -5.30 -0.40 -30.78
C GLY A 245 -4.56 0.48 -29.75
N TYR A 246 -5.13 0.61 -28.54
CA TYR A 246 -4.54 1.36 -27.43
C TYR A 246 -4.59 0.52 -26.17
N ARG A 247 -3.49 0.58 -25.38
CA ARG A 247 -3.36 -0.16 -24.12
C ARG A 247 -2.71 0.73 -23.06
N CYS A 248 -3.26 0.71 -21.84
CA CYS A 248 -2.74 1.48 -20.70
C CYS A 248 -2.87 0.68 -19.39
N ASN A 249 -2.05 1.04 -18.41
CA ASN A 249 -2.02 0.40 -17.09
C ASN A 249 -3.04 0.99 -16.09
N SER A 250 -3.95 1.86 -16.55
CA SER A 250 -4.90 2.59 -15.72
C SER A 250 -6.28 2.62 -16.39
N MET A 251 -7.33 2.24 -15.66
CA MET A 251 -8.71 2.34 -16.14
C MET A 251 -9.16 3.80 -16.34
N LEU A 252 -8.62 4.73 -15.55
CA LEU A 252 -8.89 6.14 -15.74
C LEU A 252 -8.33 6.62 -17.09
N SER A 253 -7.10 6.24 -17.43
CA SER A 253 -6.50 6.55 -18.73
C SER A 253 -7.26 5.90 -19.89
N VAL A 254 -7.73 4.66 -19.72
CA VAL A 254 -8.64 4.01 -20.70
C VAL A 254 -9.89 4.87 -20.91
N THR A 255 -10.51 5.34 -19.84
CA THR A 255 -11.71 6.18 -19.88
C THR A 255 -11.46 7.50 -20.63
N GLU A 256 -10.34 8.17 -20.35
CA GLU A 256 -9.99 9.43 -21.00
C GLU A 256 -9.68 9.26 -22.50
N LEU A 257 -9.05 8.15 -22.91
CA LEU A 257 -8.87 7.84 -24.33
C LEU A 257 -10.21 7.62 -25.05
N VAL A 258 -11.19 6.96 -24.41
CA VAL A 258 -12.54 6.83 -24.95
C VAL A 258 -13.22 8.20 -25.07
N ARG A 259 -13.12 9.02 -24.02
CA ARG A 259 -13.69 10.38 -24.01
C ARG A 259 -13.08 11.27 -25.11
N ALA A 260 -11.80 11.11 -25.36
CA ALA A 260 -11.10 11.81 -26.47
C ALA A 260 -11.50 11.34 -27.87
N GLY A 261 -12.31 10.28 -27.98
CA GLY A 261 -12.80 9.79 -29.28
C GLY A 261 -11.84 8.87 -30.02
N LEU A 262 -10.95 8.16 -29.32
CA LEU A 262 -9.97 7.28 -29.93
C LEU A 262 -10.45 5.84 -30.12
N GLY A 263 -11.64 5.51 -29.58
CA GLY A 263 -12.19 4.17 -29.70
C GLY A 263 -13.26 3.87 -28.66
N VAL A 264 -13.49 2.57 -28.42
CA VAL A 264 -14.42 2.02 -27.44
C VAL A 264 -13.68 1.24 -26.37
N ALA A 265 -14.25 1.20 -25.17
CA ALA A 265 -13.77 0.34 -24.09
C ALA A 265 -14.92 -0.16 -23.21
N ALA A 266 -14.70 -1.26 -22.51
CA ALA A 266 -15.54 -1.65 -21.39
C ALA A 266 -15.12 -0.86 -20.15
N LEU A 267 -16.03 -0.10 -19.55
CA LEU A 267 -15.81 0.80 -18.44
C LEU A 267 -16.72 0.45 -17.25
N PRO A 268 -16.29 0.65 -16.00
CA PRO A 268 -17.17 0.53 -14.84
C PRO A 268 -18.21 1.68 -14.84
N ASP A 269 -19.42 1.38 -14.43
CA ASP A 269 -20.57 2.32 -14.52
C ASP A 269 -20.29 3.66 -13.83
N PHE A 270 -19.55 3.69 -12.72
CA PHE A 270 -19.22 4.92 -12.00
C PHE A 270 -18.25 5.87 -12.73
N LEU A 271 -17.60 5.42 -13.83
CA LEU A 271 -16.78 6.28 -14.69
C LEU A 271 -17.55 6.77 -15.93
N ILE A 272 -18.76 6.26 -16.14
CA ILE A 272 -19.61 6.67 -17.27
C ILE A 272 -20.30 7.96 -16.87
N GLY A 273 -19.82 9.07 -17.39
CA GLY A 273 -20.35 10.40 -17.14
C GLY A 273 -20.49 11.18 -18.45
N GLU A 274 -20.47 12.49 -18.32
CA GLU A 274 -20.60 13.40 -19.48
C GLU A 274 -19.59 13.05 -20.60
N GLY A 275 -20.08 13.08 -21.84
CA GLY A 275 -19.30 12.78 -23.04
C GLY A 275 -19.09 11.29 -23.33
N LEU A 276 -19.61 10.37 -22.51
CA LEU A 276 -19.55 8.93 -22.72
C LEU A 276 -20.95 8.33 -22.84
N ARG A 277 -21.12 7.46 -23.83
CA ARG A 277 -22.37 6.78 -24.13
C ARG A 277 -22.21 5.26 -24.06
N PRO A 278 -23.01 4.55 -23.25
CA PRO A 278 -23.06 3.08 -23.26
C PRO A 278 -23.57 2.55 -24.62
N LEU A 279 -22.95 1.45 -25.08
CA LEU A 279 -23.28 0.74 -26.31
C LEU A 279 -23.95 -0.61 -26.01
N GLY A 280 -24.96 -0.62 -25.18
CA GLY A 280 -25.72 -1.84 -24.86
C GLY A 280 -25.83 -2.09 -23.36
N GLU A 281 -26.23 -3.32 -23.05
CA GLU A 281 -26.49 -3.78 -21.68
C GLU A 281 -25.19 -3.98 -20.88
N PRO A 282 -25.27 -4.06 -19.53
CA PRO A 282 -24.15 -4.43 -18.69
C PRO A 282 -23.52 -5.77 -19.09
N LEU A 283 -22.23 -5.92 -18.86
CA LEU A 283 -21.49 -7.15 -19.12
C LEU A 283 -21.82 -8.20 -18.07
N HIS A 284 -22.89 -8.96 -18.29
CA HIS A 284 -23.40 -9.96 -17.35
C HIS A 284 -22.34 -10.99 -16.95
N GLY A 285 -22.19 -11.21 -15.62
CA GLY A 285 -21.22 -12.14 -15.05
C GLY A 285 -19.79 -11.59 -14.91
N TYR A 286 -19.57 -10.31 -15.27
CA TYR A 286 -18.28 -9.63 -15.15
C TYR A 286 -18.26 -8.50 -14.11
N ASP A 287 -19.36 -8.32 -13.40
CA ASP A 287 -19.47 -7.40 -12.27
C ASP A 287 -18.44 -7.71 -11.18
N THR A 288 -18.05 -6.68 -10.46
CA THR A 288 -17.21 -6.78 -9.25
C THR A 288 -17.91 -6.11 -8.09
N ALA A 289 -17.43 -6.36 -6.87
CA ALA A 289 -17.92 -5.66 -5.71
C ALA A 289 -16.91 -4.58 -5.25
N LEU A 290 -17.42 -3.43 -4.85
CA LEU A 290 -16.65 -2.42 -4.14
C LEU A 290 -16.57 -2.81 -2.67
N TRP A 291 -15.35 -3.03 -2.19
CA TRP A 291 -15.06 -3.38 -0.81
C TRP A 291 -14.33 -2.24 -0.09
N LEU A 292 -14.79 -1.97 1.12
CA LEU A 292 -14.09 -1.15 2.09
C LEU A 292 -13.41 -2.08 3.09
N LEU A 293 -12.09 -2.11 3.09
CA LEU A 293 -11.26 -3.07 3.82
C LEU A 293 -10.32 -2.37 4.79
N THR A 294 -10.02 -3.02 5.91
CA THR A 294 -9.00 -2.60 6.88
C THR A 294 -8.35 -3.81 7.52
N ARG A 295 -7.22 -3.61 8.18
CA ARG A 295 -6.62 -4.66 9.01
C ARG A 295 -7.32 -4.76 10.36
N PRO A 296 -7.36 -5.97 10.99
CA PRO A 296 -7.97 -6.15 12.32
C PRO A 296 -7.36 -5.23 13.40
N ASP A 297 -6.04 -5.02 13.37
CA ASP A 297 -5.32 -4.16 14.34
C ASP A 297 -5.70 -2.67 14.22
N CYS A 298 -6.06 -2.20 13.03
CA CYS A 298 -6.47 -0.82 12.80
C CYS A 298 -7.89 -0.50 13.35
N ARG A 299 -8.71 -1.53 13.63
CA ARG A 299 -10.08 -1.34 14.18
C ARG A 299 -10.10 -0.76 15.60
N ALA A 300 -8.99 -0.73 16.31
CA ALA A 300 -8.88 -0.08 17.60
C ALA A 300 -8.57 1.43 17.49
N LEU A 301 -8.16 1.91 16.30
CA LEU A 301 -7.80 3.30 16.08
C LEU A 301 -9.05 4.14 15.76
N ARG A 302 -9.39 5.09 16.65
CA ARG A 302 -10.59 5.90 16.56
C ARG A 302 -10.68 6.67 15.22
N SER A 303 -9.56 7.24 14.74
CA SER A 303 -9.50 7.92 13.44
C SER A 303 -9.83 6.99 12.28
N VAL A 304 -9.32 5.76 12.29
CA VAL A 304 -9.59 4.75 11.26
C VAL A 304 -11.05 4.32 11.30
N VAL A 305 -11.59 4.04 12.49
CA VAL A 305 -13.00 3.65 12.66
C VAL A 305 -13.93 4.75 12.16
N THR A 306 -13.67 6.00 12.54
CA THR A 306 -14.48 7.14 12.09
C THR A 306 -14.46 7.26 10.56
N LEU A 307 -13.28 7.27 9.95
CA LEU A 307 -13.18 7.38 8.49
C LEU A 307 -13.83 6.18 7.79
N PHE A 308 -13.65 4.97 8.33
CA PHE A 308 -14.25 3.75 7.81
C PHE A 308 -15.78 3.81 7.82
N ASP A 309 -16.38 4.37 8.87
CA ASP A 309 -17.83 4.52 8.99
C ASP A 309 -18.37 5.63 8.10
N GLU A 310 -17.69 6.77 8.00
CA GLU A 310 -18.07 7.85 7.09
C GLU A 310 -18.03 7.38 5.63
N LEU A 311 -16.94 6.73 5.20
CA LEU A 311 -16.83 6.15 3.86
C LEU A 311 -17.95 5.13 3.60
N GLY A 312 -18.23 4.28 4.57
CA GLY A 312 -19.30 3.29 4.43
C GLY A 312 -20.71 3.86 4.37
N ARG A 313 -20.92 5.09 4.84
CA ARG A 313 -22.19 5.83 4.68
C ARG A 313 -22.22 6.54 3.33
N ALA A 314 -21.15 7.25 2.98
CA ALA A 314 -21.07 8.07 1.78
C ALA A 314 -20.99 7.27 0.48
N LEU A 315 -20.41 6.06 0.49
CA LEU A 315 -20.20 5.19 -0.68
C LEU A 315 -21.26 4.09 -0.83
N LYS A 316 -22.42 4.23 -0.21
CA LYS A 316 -23.57 3.39 -0.54
C LYS A 316 -24.10 3.82 -1.92
N LEU A 317 -23.67 3.08 -2.94
CA LEU A 317 -24.25 3.20 -4.28
C LEU A 317 -25.60 2.48 -4.32
N PRO A 318 -26.55 2.96 -5.13
CA PRO A 318 -27.87 2.35 -5.26
C PRO A 318 -27.82 0.93 -5.84
#